data_89f841d713fdfaddc44c69c99e60de50
#
_entry.id   89f841d713fdfaddc44c69c99e60de50
#
_cell.length_a   1.000
_cell.length_b   1.000
_cell.length_c   1.000
_cell.angle_alpha   90.00
_cell.angle_beta   90.00
_cell.angle_gamma   90.00
#
_symmetry.space_group_name_H-M   'P 1'
#
loop_
_entity.id
_entity.type
_entity.pdbx_description
1 polymer ?
#
loop_
_entity_poly.entity_id
_entity_poly.type
_entity_poly.pdbx_seq_one_letter_code
_entity_poly.pdbx_strand_id
1 'polypeptide(L)'
;KETYTKSLISSVPPTNKKISRFIIIEKENNDKKNDNLKILNRWTKKEIVKQDLVQVKDLSKSFDDNFFTEKSKNPVMAVNNVSFEIKEGESFGLVGESGSGKSTIAKMIVNLFKPSAGNIFFDNVCITKIKQNSEMMKFRKQIQMIFQDPYSSLNGRLKVRDIVSEPIKLHNPSISNNDLNAYVSDLLESVELTQKSADRYPHEFSGGQRQRI
;
A
#
# COMPACT_ATOMS: atom_id res chain seq x y z
N LYS A 1 3.25 16.51 30.22
CA LYS A 1 2.14 15.50 30.19
C LYS A 1 0.84 16.08 29.59
N GLU A 2 0.50 17.32 29.92
CA GLU A 2 -0.75 17.95 29.45
C GLU A 2 -0.81 18.16 27.94
N THR A 3 0.29 18.53 27.28
CA THR A 3 0.36 18.77 25.83
C THR A 3 0.20 17.47 25.05
N TYR A 4 0.79 16.37 25.49
CA TYR A 4 0.66 15.05 24.88
C TYR A 4 -0.78 14.50 24.99
N THR A 5 -1.40 14.67 26.15
CA THR A 5 -2.78 14.23 26.39
C THR A 5 -3.77 15.05 25.53
N LYS A 6 -3.56 16.36 25.38
CA LYS A 6 -4.36 17.21 24.48
C LYS A 6 -4.21 16.80 23.03
N SER A 7 -2.98 16.45 22.60
CA SER A 7 -2.73 15.94 21.24
C SER A 7 -3.46 14.62 20.99
N LEU A 8 -3.42 13.67 21.93
CA LEU A 8 -4.15 12.41 21.83
C LEU A 8 -5.67 12.60 21.74
N ILE A 9 -6.23 13.45 22.59
CA ILE A 9 -7.69 13.72 22.60
C ILE A 9 -8.12 14.40 21.29
N SER A 10 -7.32 15.33 20.77
CA SER A 10 -7.63 16.02 19.51
C SER A 10 -7.48 15.13 18.27
N SER A 11 -6.74 14.03 18.35
CA SER A 11 -6.61 13.05 17.25
C SER A 11 -7.78 12.06 17.16
N VAL A 12 -8.66 12.04 18.19
CA VAL A 12 -9.87 11.21 18.16
C VAL A 12 -10.92 11.89 17.27
N PRO A 13 -11.36 11.25 16.17
CA PRO A 13 -12.39 11.86 15.31
C PRO A 13 -13.71 12.00 16.07
N PRO A 14 -14.39 13.15 15.99
CA PRO A 14 -15.71 13.30 16.58
C PRO A 14 -16.71 12.39 15.86
N THR A 15 -17.47 11.60 16.60
CA THR A 15 -18.43 10.63 16.06
C THR A 15 -19.63 11.26 15.36
N ASN A 16 -19.86 12.56 15.57
CA ASN A 16 -21.04 13.29 15.10
C ASN A 16 -20.75 14.34 14.02
N LYS A 17 -19.52 14.44 13.53
CA LYS A 17 -19.13 15.42 12.50
C LYS A 17 -18.24 14.78 11.44
N LYS A 18 -18.54 15.06 10.17
CA LYS A 18 -17.67 14.70 9.06
C LYS A 18 -16.50 15.69 9.03
N ILE A 19 -15.29 15.23 9.33
CA ILE A 19 -14.07 16.05 9.22
C ILE A 19 -13.41 15.78 7.87
N SER A 20 -13.06 16.85 7.17
CA SER A 20 -12.33 16.79 5.91
C SER A 20 -10.83 16.56 6.12
N ARG A 21 -10.31 16.81 7.32
CA ARG A 21 -8.88 16.69 7.67
C ARG A 21 -8.69 16.56 9.17
N PHE A 22 -7.77 15.70 9.62
CA PHE A 22 -7.33 15.66 11.01
C PHE A 22 -6.50 16.88 11.36
N ILE A 23 -6.67 17.39 12.57
CA ILE A 23 -5.85 18.49 13.11
C ILE A 23 -4.50 17.90 13.50
N ILE A 24 -3.44 18.28 12.81
CA ILE A 24 -2.07 17.95 13.19
C ILE A 24 -1.62 19.03 14.17
N ILE A 25 -1.38 18.67 15.44
CA ILE A 25 -0.79 19.57 16.42
C ILE A 25 0.73 19.51 16.21
N GLU A 26 1.26 20.49 15.50
CA GLU A 26 2.69 20.69 15.35
C GLU A 26 3.31 21.02 16.71
N LYS A 27 4.39 20.34 17.10
CA LYS A 27 5.26 20.84 18.14
C LYS A 27 5.85 22.16 17.64
N GLU A 28 5.69 23.22 18.44
CA GLU A 28 6.32 24.51 18.19
C GLU A 28 7.83 24.37 18.04
N ASN A 29 8.31 24.27 16.83
CA ASN A 29 9.66 24.59 16.42
C ASN A 29 9.56 25.65 15.33
N ASN A 30 9.88 26.88 15.72
CA ASN A 30 9.58 28.14 15.02
C ASN A 30 10.36 28.39 13.72
N ASP A 31 11.10 27.45 13.12
CA ASP A 31 12.03 27.80 12.05
C ASP A 31 11.93 27.02 10.70
N LYS A 32 10.88 26.23 10.48
CA LYS A 32 10.76 25.52 9.17
C LYS A 32 9.34 25.50 8.59
N LYS A 33 8.72 26.67 8.47
CA LYS A 33 7.33 26.78 7.96
C LYS A 33 7.17 26.62 6.44
N ASN A 34 8.23 26.57 5.63
CA ASN A 34 8.08 26.71 4.18
C ASN A 34 8.42 25.49 3.33
N ASP A 35 9.10 24.46 3.85
CA ASP A 35 9.53 23.33 3.01
C ASP A 35 8.57 22.14 2.98
N ASN A 36 7.79 21.93 4.04
CA ASN A 36 6.80 20.83 4.08
C ASN A 36 5.60 21.03 3.13
N LEU A 37 5.36 22.25 2.68
CA LEU A 37 4.34 22.57 1.67
C LEU A 37 4.72 22.10 0.25
N LYS A 38 6.00 21.93 -0.06
CA LYS A 38 6.46 21.49 -1.40
C LYS A 38 6.11 20.03 -1.71
N ILE A 39 6.11 19.14 -0.71
CA ILE A 39 5.76 17.74 -0.91
C ILE A 39 4.25 17.59 -1.12
N LEU A 40 3.43 18.31 -0.37
CA LEU A 40 1.97 18.30 -0.52
C LEU A 40 1.49 18.87 -1.87
N ASN A 41 2.23 19.80 -2.47
CA ASN A 41 1.91 20.36 -3.80
C ASN A 41 2.28 19.43 -4.98
N ARG A 42 3.03 18.34 -4.76
CA ARG A 42 3.27 17.30 -5.79
C ARG A 42 2.04 16.43 -6.06
N TRP A 43 1.06 16.44 -5.18
CA TRP A 43 -0.23 15.78 -5.41
C TRP A 43 -1.10 16.72 -6.26
N THR A 44 -0.87 16.71 -7.56
CA THR A 44 -1.79 17.39 -8.49
C THR A 44 -3.17 16.78 -8.30
N LYS A 45 -4.17 17.61 -7.96
CA LYS A 45 -5.57 17.23 -8.03
C LYS A 45 -5.86 16.91 -9.49
N LYS A 46 -5.78 15.64 -9.88
CA LYS A 46 -6.39 15.19 -11.13
C LYS A 46 -7.89 15.39 -10.99
N GLU A 47 -8.53 15.93 -12.01
CA GLU A 47 -9.98 15.84 -12.13
C GLU A 47 -10.33 14.35 -12.12
N ILE A 48 -11.12 13.94 -11.13
CA ILE A 48 -11.52 12.53 -10.97
C ILE A 48 -12.57 12.27 -12.06
N VAL A 49 -12.17 11.64 -13.13
CA VAL A 49 -13.09 11.03 -14.07
C VAL A 49 -13.67 9.83 -13.35
N LYS A 50 -14.99 9.80 -13.14
CA LYS A 50 -15.71 8.72 -12.43
C LYS A 50 -15.80 7.45 -13.30
N GLN A 51 -14.65 6.91 -13.73
CA GLN A 51 -14.60 5.63 -14.42
C GLN A 51 -14.19 4.52 -13.46
N ASP A 52 -14.54 3.29 -13.78
CA ASP A 52 -14.19 2.13 -12.99
C ASP A 52 -12.68 1.85 -13.11
N LEU A 53 -11.95 2.07 -12.02
CA LEU A 53 -10.52 1.83 -11.97
C LEU A 53 -10.21 0.33 -11.80
N VAL A 54 -10.96 -0.35 -10.92
CA VAL A 54 -10.83 -1.79 -10.71
C VAL A 54 -12.18 -2.45 -10.95
N GLN A 55 -12.22 -3.48 -11.78
CA GLN A 55 -13.39 -4.31 -11.97
C GLN A 55 -13.03 -5.77 -11.67
N VAL A 56 -13.75 -6.37 -10.75
CA VAL A 56 -13.65 -7.78 -10.40
C VAL A 56 -14.88 -8.48 -10.94
N LYS A 57 -14.70 -9.52 -11.77
CA LYS A 57 -15.80 -10.24 -12.46
C LYS A 57 -15.70 -11.72 -12.20
N ASP A 58 -16.73 -12.28 -11.54
CA ASP A 58 -16.93 -13.70 -11.26
C ASP A 58 -15.71 -14.39 -10.63
N LEU A 59 -15.05 -13.63 -9.72
CA LEU A 59 -13.77 -14.02 -9.14
C LEU A 59 -13.93 -15.20 -8.20
N SER A 60 -13.17 -16.26 -8.44
CA SER A 60 -13.13 -17.44 -7.58
C SER A 60 -11.71 -17.89 -7.31
N LYS A 61 -11.45 -18.38 -6.10
CA LYS A 61 -10.16 -18.93 -5.70
C LYS A 61 -10.36 -20.16 -4.83
N SER A 62 -9.80 -21.26 -5.30
CA SER A 62 -9.61 -22.49 -4.53
C SER A 62 -8.14 -22.69 -4.21
N PHE A 63 -7.83 -23.14 -3.02
CA PHE A 63 -6.52 -23.63 -2.64
C PHE A 63 -6.62 -25.15 -2.52
N ASP A 64 -6.14 -25.87 -3.54
CA ASP A 64 -5.97 -27.33 -3.47
C ASP A 64 -4.59 -27.61 -2.87
N ASP A 65 -4.56 -28.18 -1.69
CA ASP A 65 -3.31 -28.53 -0.99
C ASP A 65 -2.59 -29.76 -1.60
N ASN A 66 -3.11 -30.34 -2.66
CA ASN A 66 -2.62 -31.61 -3.17
C ASN A 66 -1.93 -31.48 -4.53
N PHE A 67 -0.64 -31.11 -4.51
CA PHE A 67 0.23 -31.24 -5.69
C PHE A 67 0.60 -32.72 -6.00
N PHE A 68 0.35 -33.66 -5.04
CA PHE A 68 0.80 -35.06 -5.12
C PHE A 68 -0.28 -36.13 -4.92
N THR A 69 -1.53 -35.77 -4.64
CA THR A 69 -2.61 -36.74 -4.48
C THR A 69 -3.83 -36.32 -5.29
N GLU A 70 -4.67 -37.33 -5.63
CA GLU A 70 -5.90 -37.15 -6.42
C GLU A 70 -6.68 -35.92 -5.99
N LYS A 71 -7.15 -35.13 -6.99
CA LYS A 71 -8.00 -33.93 -6.78
C LYS A 71 -8.98 -34.18 -5.66
N SER A 72 -8.89 -33.40 -4.59
CA SER A 72 -9.81 -33.52 -3.48
C SER A 72 -11.24 -33.38 -4.00
N LYS A 73 -12.14 -34.28 -3.63
CA LYS A 73 -13.55 -34.24 -4.09
C LYS A 73 -14.27 -32.96 -3.69
N ASN A 74 -13.74 -32.20 -2.72
CA ASN A 74 -14.30 -30.93 -2.25
C ASN A 74 -13.18 -29.92 -1.97
N PRO A 75 -12.71 -29.16 -2.99
CA PRO A 75 -11.71 -28.11 -2.80
C PRO A 75 -12.28 -27.00 -1.90
N VAL A 76 -11.48 -26.53 -0.94
CA VAL A 76 -11.88 -25.41 -0.08
C VAL A 76 -11.87 -24.13 -0.92
N MET A 77 -13.06 -23.58 -1.16
CA MET A 77 -13.23 -22.31 -1.87
C MET A 77 -12.97 -21.16 -0.90
N ALA A 78 -11.86 -20.47 -1.08
CA ALA A 78 -11.53 -19.25 -0.32
C ALA A 78 -12.29 -18.01 -0.83
N VAL A 79 -12.60 -17.97 -2.12
CA VAL A 79 -13.42 -16.94 -2.76
C VAL A 79 -14.31 -17.65 -3.78
N ASN A 80 -15.60 -17.34 -3.77
CA ASN A 80 -16.59 -17.98 -4.64
C ASN A 80 -17.44 -16.93 -5.35
N ASN A 81 -17.25 -16.81 -6.65
CA ASN A 81 -18.05 -15.99 -7.59
C ASN A 81 -18.33 -14.56 -7.12
N VAL A 82 -17.25 -13.79 -6.80
CA VAL A 82 -17.34 -12.43 -6.29
C VAL A 82 -17.16 -11.44 -7.43
N SER A 83 -18.07 -10.46 -7.52
CA SER A 83 -18.01 -9.37 -8.49
C SER A 83 -18.25 -8.02 -7.81
N PHE A 84 -17.43 -7.01 -8.13
CA PHE A 84 -17.58 -5.63 -7.67
C PHE A 84 -16.70 -4.69 -8.50
N GLU A 85 -16.93 -3.40 -8.35
CA GLU A 85 -16.19 -2.34 -9.03
C GLU A 85 -15.72 -1.31 -8.03
N ILE A 86 -14.54 -0.70 -8.30
CA ILE A 86 -13.98 0.41 -7.53
C ILE A 86 -13.70 1.54 -8.51
N LYS A 87 -14.25 2.71 -8.24
CA LYS A 87 -14.09 3.90 -9.09
C LYS A 87 -12.79 4.65 -8.77
N GLU A 88 -12.29 5.40 -9.72
CA GLU A 88 -11.14 6.28 -9.49
C GLU A 88 -11.46 7.27 -8.35
N GLY A 89 -10.52 7.39 -7.38
CA GLY A 89 -10.67 8.26 -6.20
C GLY A 89 -11.66 7.76 -5.15
N GLU A 90 -12.21 6.55 -5.29
CA GLU A 90 -13.10 5.95 -4.31
C GLU A 90 -12.33 5.31 -3.15
N SER A 91 -12.86 5.45 -1.93
CA SER A 91 -12.45 4.66 -0.76
C SER A 91 -13.39 3.48 -0.60
N PHE A 92 -12.94 2.30 -1.00
CA PHE A 92 -13.74 1.07 -0.96
C PHE A 92 -13.37 0.21 0.26
N GLY A 93 -14.37 -0.20 1.04
CA GLY A 93 -14.21 -1.06 2.20
C GLY A 93 -14.73 -2.48 1.97
N LEU A 94 -13.87 -3.49 2.12
CA LEU A 94 -14.24 -4.91 2.09
C LEU A 94 -14.34 -5.44 3.53
N VAL A 95 -15.55 -5.76 3.97
CA VAL A 95 -15.87 -6.16 5.34
C VAL A 95 -16.37 -7.60 5.38
N GLY A 96 -16.12 -8.30 6.48
CA GLY A 96 -16.57 -9.68 6.70
C GLY A 96 -15.78 -10.36 7.81
N GLU A 97 -16.19 -11.56 8.20
CA GLU A 97 -15.55 -12.35 9.26
C GLU A 97 -14.12 -12.76 8.92
N SER A 98 -13.35 -13.16 9.94
CA SER A 98 -12.02 -13.74 9.73
C SER A 98 -12.13 -15.01 8.88
N GLY A 99 -11.27 -15.18 7.89
CA GLY A 99 -11.32 -16.32 6.97
C GLY A 99 -12.30 -16.18 5.79
N SER A 100 -13.10 -15.10 5.69
CA SER A 100 -14.06 -14.90 4.58
C SER A 100 -13.45 -14.57 3.20
N GLY A 101 -12.13 -14.64 3.03
CA GLY A 101 -11.48 -14.44 1.74
C GLY A 101 -11.04 -13.01 1.43
N LYS A 102 -11.26 -12.01 2.30
CA LYS A 102 -10.90 -10.60 2.06
C LYS A 102 -9.43 -10.40 1.63
N SER A 103 -8.51 -10.95 2.42
CA SER A 103 -7.08 -10.84 2.12
C SER A 103 -6.69 -11.59 0.85
N THR A 104 -7.41 -12.67 0.52
CA THR A 104 -7.22 -13.41 -0.73
C THR A 104 -7.64 -12.57 -1.92
N ILE A 105 -8.78 -11.88 -1.84
CA ILE A 105 -9.25 -10.95 -2.88
C ILE A 105 -8.23 -9.82 -3.07
N ALA A 106 -7.79 -9.18 -1.98
CA ALA A 106 -6.79 -8.12 -2.06
C ALA A 106 -5.49 -8.59 -2.73
N LYS A 107 -4.98 -9.79 -2.38
CA LYS A 107 -3.79 -10.38 -3.00
C LYS A 107 -4.00 -10.75 -4.47
N MET A 108 -5.22 -11.10 -4.88
CA MET A 108 -5.54 -11.32 -6.29
C MET A 108 -5.60 -10.01 -7.08
N ILE A 109 -6.14 -8.93 -6.50
CA ILE A 109 -6.18 -7.60 -7.15
C ILE A 109 -4.76 -7.09 -7.44
N VAL A 110 -3.81 -7.27 -6.53
CA VAL A 110 -2.39 -6.90 -6.77
C VAL A 110 -1.61 -7.97 -7.53
N ASN A 111 -2.29 -9.00 -8.04
CA ASN A 111 -1.73 -10.12 -8.81
C ASN A 111 -0.61 -10.91 -8.09
N LEU A 112 -0.68 -11.00 -6.75
CA LEU A 112 0.14 -11.92 -5.95
C LEU A 112 -0.39 -13.36 -6.03
N PHE A 113 -1.72 -13.50 -6.09
CA PHE A 113 -2.37 -14.79 -6.34
C PHE A 113 -3.10 -14.76 -7.67
N LYS A 114 -2.99 -15.84 -8.42
CA LYS A 114 -3.81 -16.03 -9.61
C LYS A 114 -5.18 -16.57 -9.20
N PRO A 115 -6.29 -16.03 -9.72
CA PRO A 115 -7.61 -16.61 -9.49
C PRO A 115 -7.72 -17.99 -10.14
N SER A 116 -8.60 -18.83 -9.60
CA SER A 116 -8.97 -20.13 -10.21
C SER A 116 -9.99 -19.93 -11.33
N ALA A 117 -10.86 -18.91 -11.21
CA ALA A 117 -11.80 -18.49 -12.23
C ALA A 117 -12.09 -16.99 -12.11
N GLY A 118 -12.67 -16.40 -13.15
CA GLY A 118 -12.99 -14.98 -13.21
C GLY A 118 -11.83 -14.12 -13.71
N ASN A 119 -12.08 -12.81 -13.78
CA ASN A 119 -11.11 -11.85 -14.29
C ASN A 119 -11.08 -10.60 -13.42
N ILE A 120 -9.89 -9.97 -13.38
CA ILE A 120 -9.70 -8.67 -12.74
C ILE A 120 -9.17 -7.71 -13.80
N PHE A 121 -9.82 -6.55 -13.87
CA PHE A 121 -9.42 -5.46 -14.76
C PHE A 121 -8.93 -4.29 -13.90
N PHE A 122 -7.84 -3.68 -14.32
CA PHE A 122 -7.30 -2.46 -13.75
C PHE A 122 -7.11 -1.46 -14.91
N ASP A 123 -7.75 -0.32 -14.82
CA ASP A 123 -7.78 0.70 -15.88
C ASP A 123 -8.08 0.07 -17.27
N ASN A 124 -9.16 -0.71 -17.34
CA ASN A 124 -9.61 -1.48 -18.52
C ASN A 124 -8.65 -2.58 -19.03
N VAL A 125 -7.50 -2.79 -18.37
CA VAL A 125 -6.55 -3.85 -18.72
C VAL A 125 -6.82 -5.10 -17.88
N CYS A 126 -7.02 -6.25 -18.51
CA CYS A 126 -7.23 -7.52 -17.82
C CYS A 126 -5.90 -8.02 -17.21
N ILE A 127 -5.67 -7.76 -15.92
CA ILE A 127 -4.42 -8.09 -15.24
C ILE A 127 -4.20 -9.59 -15.07
N THR A 128 -5.27 -10.38 -15.00
CA THR A 128 -5.19 -11.85 -14.88
C THR A 128 -4.62 -12.52 -16.14
N LYS A 129 -4.66 -11.83 -17.29
CA LYS A 129 -4.20 -12.32 -18.59
C LYS A 129 -2.83 -11.76 -19.00
N ILE A 130 -2.23 -10.87 -18.21
CA ILE A 130 -0.90 -10.33 -18.53
C ILE A 130 0.13 -11.45 -18.48
N LYS A 131 0.83 -11.66 -19.61
CA LYS A 131 1.89 -12.65 -19.76
C LYS A 131 3.28 -12.02 -19.85
N GLN A 132 3.36 -10.78 -20.33
CA GLN A 132 4.63 -10.08 -20.56
C GLN A 132 5.11 -9.40 -19.28
N ASN A 133 6.37 -9.60 -18.92
CA ASN A 133 6.97 -8.97 -17.74
C ASN A 133 6.95 -7.44 -17.82
N SER A 134 7.11 -6.85 -19.01
CA SER A 134 7.08 -5.40 -19.21
C SER A 134 5.71 -4.79 -18.89
N GLU A 135 4.61 -5.44 -19.27
CA GLU A 135 3.25 -5.01 -18.93
C GLU A 135 2.98 -5.18 -17.44
N MET A 136 3.42 -6.29 -16.86
CA MET A 136 3.31 -6.54 -15.43
C MET A 136 4.07 -5.48 -14.60
N MET A 137 5.24 -5.05 -15.06
CA MET A 137 6.01 -3.98 -14.39
C MET A 137 5.28 -2.62 -14.45
N LYS A 138 4.62 -2.30 -15.58
CA LYS A 138 3.78 -1.09 -15.68
C LYS A 138 2.62 -1.13 -14.69
N PHE A 139 1.94 -2.27 -14.58
CA PHE A 139 0.86 -2.46 -13.62
C PHE A 139 1.36 -2.33 -12.17
N ARG A 140 2.45 -3.01 -11.80
CA ARG A 140 3.02 -2.96 -10.44
C ARG A 140 3.47 -1.57 -10.01
N LYS A 141 3.81 -0.70 -10.95
CA LYS A 141 4.15 0.71 -10.67
C LYS A 141 2.93 1.52 -10.21
N GLN A 142 1.72 1.12 -10.61
CA GLN A 142 0.49 1.87 -10.38
C GLN A 142 -0.30 1.38 -9.16
N ILE A 143 0.02 0.18 -8.65
CA ILE A 143 -0.69 -0.43 -7.52
C ILE A 143 0.27 -0.87 -6.44
N GLN A 144 -0.09 -0.63 -5.18
CA GLN A 144 0.69 -1.05 -4.01
C GLN A 144 -0.21 -1.70 -2.98
N MET A 145 0.36 -2.61 -2.21
CA MET A 145 -0.30 -3.26 -1.09
C MET A 145 0.48 -3.03 0.20
N ILE A 146 -0.21 -2.56 1.23
CA ILE A 146 0.33 -2.48 2.59
C ILE A 146 -0.11 -3.73 3.34
N PHE A 147 0.86 -4.51 3.82
CA PHE A 147 0.58 -5.73 4.57
C PHE A 147 0.25 -5.43 6.03
N GLN A 148 -0.57 -6.29 6.63
CA GLN A 148 -1.01 -6.15 8.02
C GLN A 148 0.13 -6.25 9.03
N ASP A 149 1.15 -7.06 8.73
CA ASP A 149 2.31 -7.25 9.59
C ASP A 149 3.56 -6.53 9.04
N PRO A 150 3.95 -5.39 9.62
CA PRO A 150 5.12 -4.65 9.19
C PRO A 150 6.44 -5.36 9.55
N TYR A 151 6.42 -6.30 10.52
CA TYR A 151 7.62 -7.02 10.94
C TYR A 151 8.08 -8.02 9.89
N SER A 152 7.14 -8.73 9.27
CA SER A 152 7.44 -9.71 8.22
C SER A 152 7.64 -9.07 6.85
N SER A 153 7.24 -7.80 6.68
CA SER A 153 7.29 -7.10 5.39
C SER A 153 8.69 -6.55 5.06
N LEU A 154 9.48 -6.22 6.09
CA LEU A 154 10.79 -5.61 5.92
C LEU A 154 11.91 -6.64 6.06
N ASN A 155 12.87 -6.65 5.14
CA ASN A 155 14.07 -7.46 5.27
C ASN A 155 14.99 -6.86 6.34
N GLY A 156 15.03 -7.48 7.52
CA GLY A 156 15.82 -7.02 8.66
C GLY A 156 17.35 -7.00 8.46
N ARG A 157 17.85 -7.59 7.37
CA ARG A 157 19.27 -7.61 6.99
C ARG A 157 19.69 -6.42 6.12
N LEU A 158 18.74 -5.67 5.60
CA LEU A 158 18.97 -4.49 4.77
C LEU A 158 18.78 -3.22 5.60
N LYS A 159 19.55 -2.18 5.26
CA LYS A 159 19.34 -0.84 5.80
C LYS A 159 18.07 -0.24 5.23
N VAL A 160 17.45 0.66 5.96
CA VAL A 160 16.23 1.35 5.53
C VAL A 160 16.41 2.02 4.17
N ARG A 161 17.59 2.65 3.92
CA ARG A 161 17.89 3.23 2.59
C ARG A 161 17.78 2.22 1.47
N ASP A 162 18.27 0.98 1.68
CA ASP A 162 18.29 -0.04 0.64
C ASP A 162 16.86 -0.55 0.37
N ILE A 163 16.08 -0.73 1.43
CA ILE A 163 14.67 -1.13 1.34
C ILE A 163 13.85 -0.08 0.57
N VAL A 164 13.97 1.21 0.95
CA VAL A 164 13.21 2.31 0.33
C VAL A 164 13.70 2.58 -1.10
N SER A 165 15.00 2.40 -1.37
CA SER A 165 15.56 2.65 -2.71
C SER A 165 15.27 1.53 -3.72
N GLU A 166 14.97 0.31 -3.27
CA GLU A 166 14.77 -0.84 -4.16
C GLU A 166 13.69 -0.59 -5.23
N PRO A 167 12.45 -0.19 -4.89
CA PRO A 167 11.43 0.09 -5.89
C PRO A 167 11.78 1.28 -6.79
N ILE A 168 12.50 2.29 -6.27
CA ILE A 168 12.95 3.44 -7.06
C ILE A 168 13.94 2.99 -8.14
N LYS A 169 14.94 2.19 -7.79
CA LYS A 169 15.92 1.62 -8.72
C LYS A 169 15.26 0.71 -9.75
N LEU A 170 14.31 -0.11 -9.30
CA LEU A 170 13.61 -1.04 -10.18
C LEU A 170 12.84 -0.32 -11.30
N HIS A 171 12.23 0.82 -10.98
CA HIS A 171 11.43 1.59 -11.93
C HIS A 171 12.22 2.69 -12.66
N ASN A 172 13.40 3.05 -12.17
CA ASN A 172 14.29 4.06 -12.76
C ASN A 172 15.74 3.56 -12.71
N PRO A 173 16.12 2.58 -13.56
CA PRO A 173 17.46 1.97 -13.51
C PRO A 173 18.62 2.94 -13.77
N SER A 174 18.35 4.08 -14.40
CA SER A 174 19.35 5.12 -14.74
C SER A 174 19.45 6.25 -13.70
N ILE A 175 18.76 6.12 -12.54
CA ILE A 175 18.81 7.17 -11.51
C ILE A 175 20.22 7.32 -10.95
N SER A 176 20.71 8.53 -10.80
CA SER A 176 22.02 8.80 -10.16
C SER A 176 21.96 8.50 -8.65
N ASN A 177 23.10 8.13 -8.05
CA ASN A 177 23.16 7.89 -6.60
C ASN A 177 22.81 9.15 -5.79
N ASN A 178 23.14 10.34 -6.28
CA ASN A 178 22.80 11.59 -5.60
C ASN A 178 21.30 11.84 -5.60
N ASP A 179 20.63 11.67 -6.72
CA ASP A 179 19.18 11.82 -6.83
C ASP A 179 18.46 10.75 -5.99
N LEU A 180 18.95 9.52 -6.03
CA LEU A 180 18.40 8.44 -5.23
C LEU A 180 18.45 8.73 -3.73
N ASN A 181 19.59 9.22 -3.23
CA ASN A 181 19.74 9.58 -1.81
C ASN A 181 18.82 10.76 -1.44
N ALA A 182 18.67 11.75 -2.33
CA ALA A 182 17.74 12.85 -2.13
C ALA A 182 16.29 12.35 -2.05
N TYR A 183 15.88 11.47 -2.97
CA TYR A 183 14.54 10.86 -2.93
C TYR A 183 14.28 10.07 -1.65
N VAL A 184 15.23 9.23 -1.22
CA VAL A 184 15.10 8.46 0.02
C VAL A 184 14.98 9.39 1.23
N SER A 185 15.77 10.46 1.26
CA SER A 185 15.70 11.47 2.34
C SER A 185 14.33 12.14 2.39
N ASP A 186 13.82 12.60 1.25
CA ASP A 186 12.51 13.25 1.12
C ASP A 186 11.37 12.31 1.55
N LEU A 187 11.44 11.03 1.16
CA LEU A 187 10.44 10.03 1.56
C LEU A 187 10.44 9.79 3.05
N LEU A 188 11.61 9.64 3.67
CA LEU A 188 11.73 9.44 5.12
C LEU A 188 11.20 10.66 5.89
N GLU A 189 11.54 11.88 5.46
CA GLU A 189 11.04 13.10 6.07
C GLU A 189 9.51 13.23 5.94
N SER A 190 8.94 12.80 4.81
CA SER A 190 7.49 12.84 4.58
C SER A 190 6.69 11.99 5.56
N VAL A 191 7.32 10.97 6.14
CA VAL A 191 6.75 10.10 7.18
C VAL A 191 7.32 10.37 8.56
N GLU A 192 7.87 11.56 8.80
CA GLU A 192 8.44 12.01 10.08
C GLU A 192 9.62 11.14 10.59
N LEU A 193 10.38 10.56 9.69
CA LEU A 193 11.63 9.90 9.99
C LEU A 193 12.80 10.80 9.61
N THR A 194 13.86 10.83 10.43
CA THR A 194 15.05 11.65 10.15
C THR A 194 15.90 11.03 9.04
N GLN A 195 16.71 11.83 8.35
CA GLN A 195 17.67 11.34 7.35
C GLN A 195 18.63 10.27 7.92
N LYS A 196 19.01 10.40 9.20
CA LYS A 196 19.83 9.39 9.89
C LYS A 196 19.17 8.02 9.98
N SER A 197 17.85 7.97 9.84
CA SER A 197 17.08 6.72 9.80
C SER A 197 17.43 5.85 8.60
N ALA A 198 17.91 6.45 7.50
CA ALA A 198 18.31 5.73 6.30
C ALA A 198 19.42 4.68 6.53
N ASP A 199 20.33 4.96 7.45
CA ASP A 199 21.49 4.09 7.75
C ASP A 199 21.22 3.01 8.79
N ARG A 200 20.05 3.02 9.39
CA ARG A 200 19.64 2.07 10.43
C ARG A 200 18.97 0.84 9.84
N TYR A 201 18.92 -0.22 10.62
CA TYR A 201 18.24 -1.46 10.29
C TYR A 201 16.79 -1.47 10.84
N PRO A 202 15.85 -2.20 10.24
CA PRO A 202 14.46 -2.26 10.70
C PRO A 202 14.30 -2.62 12.18
N HIS A 203 15.14 -3.49 12.72
CA HIS A 203 15.08 -3.89 14.14
C HIS A 203 15.42 -2.78 15.14
N GLU A 204 16.05 -1.69 14.68
CA GLU A 204 16.38 -0.53 15.52
C GLU A 204 15.22 0.49 15.64
N PHE A 205 14.07 0.19 15.06
CA PHE A 205 12.88 1.04 15.07
C PHE A 205 11.76 0.45 15.92
N SER A 206 10.94 1.32 16.51
CA SER A 206 9.70 0.90 17.15
C SER A 206 8.70 0.34 16.12
N GLY A 207 7.68 -0.39 16.59
CA GLY A 207 6.63 -0.93 15.72
C GLY A 207 5.97 0.14 14.85
N GLY A 208 5.57 1.27 15.45
CA GLY A 208 4.96 2.38 14.72
C GLY A 208 5.91 3.09 13.75
N GLN A 209 7.22 3.10 14.02
CA GLN A 209 8.21 3.62 13.07
C GLN A 209 8.41 2.67 11.87
N ARG A 210 8.39 1.34 12.11
CA ARG A 210 8.46 0.35 11.02
C ARG A 210 7.25 0.39 10.09
N GLN A 211 6.07 0.72 10.60
CA GLN A 211 4.88 0.93 9.77
C GLN A 211 5.01 2.13 8.85
N ARG A 212 5.89 3.07 9.15
CA ARG A 212 6.14 4.25 8.33
C ARG A 212 7.24 4.04 7.28
N ILE A 213 8.07 2.99 7.45
CA ILE A 213 9.07 2.55 6.47
C ILE A 213 8.41 1.72 5.37
#